data_b001bdb3bc5e5b252aa1c46c31b55a2d
#
_entry.id   b001bdb3bc5e5b252aa1c46c31b55a2d
#
_cell.length_a   1.000
_cell.length_b   1.000
_cell.length_c   1.000
_cell.angle_alpha   90.00
_cell.angle_beta   90.00
_cell.angle_gamma   90.00
#
_symmetry.space_group_name_H-M   'P 1'
#
loop_
_entity.id
_entity.type
_entity.pdbx_description
1 polymer ?
#
loop_
_entity_poly.entity_id
_entity_poly.type
_entity_poly.pdbx_seq_one_letter_code
_entity_poly.pdbx_strand_id
1 'polypeptide(L)'
;TKVANIIGNTMSFHPHGDAAIGDALVNMGQKDLLIDCQGNWGDVRTGDRAAASRYIEARLTKFALAVAFNKQTTEWQISYDGRQNEPIHLPMKFPLLLAQGGEGIAVGLSTKILPHNFVELVKASIKILEDKPFKLYPDFPLGGTMDVNDYNKGARGGKIKLRAKIEVEGKNRLKITEIPHSTTTTNLIDSIIKANDKGKIKIKKVIDNTAADIEILVDLANGISPEVTIDALFAFTNCEVSISPNACVIMDDKPLFTDVHELLKISTFSTKELLKQELEIKKSELEEKWQFSSLEKIFIEKRIYREIEEAETWEAVIQIIDAELKQYLIQPDEKAKANDNRLQLIRPLTEEDIVKLTEIKIKRISKFNTFKADELIKGLVEELDQVKYDLSNLTAFAINYFEDLLEKFGKDKKRRTIISSFEKVEA
;
A
#
# COMPACT_ATOMS: atom_id res chain seq x y z
N THR A 1 -18.78 -7.54 0.34
CA THR A 1 -19.28 -8.01 1.65
C THR A 1 -19.86 -6.86 2.44
N LYS A 2 -20.97 -7.08 3.18
CA LYS A 2 -21.55 -6.05 4.07
C LYS A 2 -20.54 -5.63 5.15
N VAL A 3 -20.46 -4.33 5.40
CA VAL A 3 -19.57 -3.77 6.41
C VAL A 3 -19.87 -4.33 7.81
N ALA A 4 -21.14 -4.59 8.13
CA ALA A 4 -21.53 -5.24 9.38
C ALA A 4 -20.86 -6.62 9.59
N ASN A 5 -20.70 -7.41 8.51
CA ASN A 5 -20.01 -8.71 8.59
C ASN A 5 -18.49 -8.55 8.79
N ILE A 6 -17.90 -7.52 8.18
CA ILE A 6 -16.47 -7.21 8.38
C ILE A 6 -16.23 -6.80 9.83
N ILE A 7 -17.07 -5.94 10.38
CA ILE A 7 -17.02 -5.53 11.80
C ILE A 7 -17.10 -6.74 12.70
N GLY A 8 -18.09 -7.61 12.50
CA GLY A 8 -18.26 -8.84 13.30
C GLY A 8 -17.04 -9.76 13.26
N ASN A 9 -16.46 -9.97 12.07
CA ASN A 9 -15.22 -10.73 11.92
C ASN A 9 -14.03 -10.07 12.64
N THR A 10 -13.90 -8.75 12.53
CA THR A 10 -12.79 -8.01 13.16
C THR A 10 -12.86 -8.11 14.69
N MET A 11 -14.06 -8.14 15.26
CA MET A 11 -14.26 -8.29 16.72
C MET A 11 -13.72 -9.62 17.25
N SER A 12 -13.60 -10.67 16.42
CA SER A 12 -12.99 -11.94 16.83
C SER A 12 -11.47 -11.84 17.04
N PHE A 13 -10.82 -10.85 16.44
CA PHE A 13 -9.39 -10.55 16.62
C PHE A 13 -9.17 -9.39 17.60
N HIS A 14 -10.03 -8.41 17.58
CA HIS A 14 -9.92 -7.17 18.37
C HIS A 14 -11.23 -6.93 19.14
N PRO A 15 -11.25 -7.15 20.47
CA PRO A 15 -12.47 -7.03 21.29
C PRO A 15 -12.78 -5.56 21.63
N HIS A 16 -12.86 -4.70 20.62
CA HIS A 16 -13.28 -3.30 20.76
C HIS A 16 -14.73 -3.13 20.32
N GLY A 17 -15.32 -1.97 20.63
CA GLY A 17 -16.69 -1.65 20.24
C GLY A 17 -16.86 -1.66 18.70
N ASP A 18 -17.97 -2.21 18.25
CA ASP A 18 -18.37 -2.30 16.84
C ASP A 18 -18.39 -0.94 16.14
N ALA A 19 -18.81 0.11 16.83
CA ALA A 19 -18.81 1.48 16.31
C ALA A 19 -17.39 1.96 15.95
N ALA A 20 -16.41 1.76 16.83
CA ALA A 20 -15.02 2.16 16.59
C ALA A 20 -14.41 1.44 15.38
N ILE A 21 -14.68 0.13 15.23
CA ILE A 21 -14.25 -0.67 14.08
C ILE A 21 -14.92 -0.17 12.80
N GLY A 22 -16.22 0.12 12.87
CA GLY A 22 -16.99 0.67 11.74
C GLY A 22 -16.46 2.03 11.29
N ASP A 23 -16.22 2.93 12.22
CA ASP A 23 -15.67 4.28 11.94
C ASP A 23 -14.26 4.20 11.33
N ALA A 24 -13.41 3.30 11.81
CA ALA A 24 -12.08 3.05 11.23
C ALA A 24 -12.17 2.56 9.79
N LEU A 25 -13.08 1.63 9.49
CA LEU A 25 -13.29 1.12 8.14
C LEU A 25 -13.85 2.21 7.21
N VAL A 26 -14.81 3.02 7.67
CA VAL A 26 -15.35 4.15 6.92
C VAL A 26 -14.24 5.16 6.62
N ASN A 27 -13.40 5.50 7.59
CA ASN A 27 -12.28 6.41 7.39
C ASN A 27 -11.30 5.89 6.31
N MET A 28 -10.97 4.58 6.35
CA MET A 28 -10.14 3.96 5.30
C MET A 28 -10.79 4.01 3.92
N GLY A 29 -12.11 3.77 3.85
CA GLY A 29 -12.85 3.84 2.58
C GLY A 29 -12.91 5.25 1.99
N GLN A 30 -13.08 6.26 2.84
CA GLN A 30 -13.10 7.66 2.43
C GLN A 30 -11.73 8.18 1.98
N LYS A 31 -10.63 7.55 2.40
CA LYS A 31 -9.26 7.92 2.00
C LYS A 31 -8.82 7.35 0.66
N ASP A 32 -9.69 6.61 -0.04
CA ASP A 32 -9.36 5.94 -1.30
C ASP A 32 -8.23 4.88 -1.17
N LEU A 33 -7.78 4.34 -2.27
CA LEU A 33 -6.70 3.36 -2.45
C LEU A 33 -7.01 1.93 -2.01
N LEU A 34 -7.37 1.67 -0.75
CA LEU A 34 -7.43 0.31 -0.21
C LEU A 34 -8.79 -0.37 -0.36
N ILE A 35 -9.87 0.39 -0.25
CA ILE A 35 -11.23 -0.13 -0.16
C ILE A 35 -12.08 0.33 -1.34
N ASP A 36 -12.67 -0.61 -2.05
CA ASP A 36 -13.78 -0.38 -2.99
C ASP A 36 -15.07 -0.25 -2.17
N CYS A 37 -15.64 0.94 -2.16
CA CYS A 37 -16.82 1.30 -1.41
C CYS A 37 -18.08 1.20 -2.27
N GLN A 38 -19.14 0.56 -1.75
CA GLN A 38 -20.45 0.53 -2.37
C GLN A 38 -21.52 1.00 -1.37
N GLY A 39 -22.39 1.90 -1.82
CA GLY A 39 -23.40 2.55 -1.00
C GLY A 39 -22.93 3.92 -0.49
N ASN A 40 -23.66 4.46 0.49
CA ASN A 40 -23.35 5.78 1.06
C ASN A 40 -22.32 5.67 2.20
N TRP A 41 -21.07 6.02 1.90
CA TRP A 41 -19.95 6.03 2.84
C TRP A 41 -19.73 7.40 3.50
N GLY A 42 -20.70 8.29 3.42
CA GLY A 42 -20.57 9.69 3.86
C GLY A 42 -19.87 10.56 2.82
N ASP A 43 -19.73 11.83 3.15
CA ASP A 43 -19.07 12.80 2.29
C ASP A 43 -18.14 13.70 3.11
N VAL A 44 -16.85 13.61 2.85
CA VAL A 44 -15.81 14.41 3.52
C VAL A 44 -15.91 15.90 3.18
N ARG A 45 -16.60 16.26 2.09
CA ARG A 45 -16.79 17.66 1.64
C ARG A 45 -17.87 18.36 2.48
N THR A 46 -18.97 17.67 2.71
CA THR A 46 -20.13 18.22 3.47
C THR A 46 -20.06 17.87 4.96
N GLY A 47 -19.35 16.79 5.31
CA GLY A 47 -19.30 16.24 6.66
C GLY A 47 -20.43 15.25 6.94
N ASP A 48 -21.16 14.81 5.91
CA ASP A 48 -22.23 13.82 6.06
C ASP A 48 -21.67 12.48 6.52
N ARG A 49 -22.42 11.83 7.41
CA ARG A 49 -22.05 10.52 7.95
C ARG A 49 -22.37 9.40 6.98
N ALA A 50 -21.60 8.31 7.08
CA ALA A 50 -21.90 7.08 6.37
C ALA A 50 -23.24 6.48 6.82
N ALA A 51 -23.90 5.77 5.90
CA ALA A 51 -25.07 4.96 6.24
C ALA A 51 -24.70 3.84 7.22
N ALA A 52 -25.70 3.26 7.89
CA ALA A 52 -25.47 2.15 8.81
C ALA A 52 -24.75 0.98 8.14
N SER A 53 -23.86 0.30 8.84
CA SER A 53 -22.96 -0.76 8.38
C SER A 53 -23.68 -1.91 7.64
N ARG A 54 -24.96 -2.15 7.94
CA ARG A 54 -25.79 -3.16 7.27
C ARG A 54 -26.19 -2.80 5.83
N TYR A 55 -26.08 -1.53 5.43
CA TYR A 55 -26.48 -1.07 4.10
C TYR A 55 -25.29 -0.91 3.13
N ILE A 56 -24.11 -0.64 3.65
CA ILE A 56 -22.91 -0.40 2.85
C ILE A 56 -22.07 -1.66 2.70
N GLU A 57 -21.33 -1.73 1.59
CA GLU A 57 -20.49 -2.89 1.26
C GLU A 57 -19.06 -2.46 0.95
N ALA A 58 -18.11 -3.33 1.25
CA ALA A 58 -16.70 -3.13 1.02
C ALA A 58 -16.04 -4.39 0.42
N ARG A 59 -15.00 -4.16 -0.36
CA ARG A 59 -14.00 -5.16 -0.75
C ARG A 59 -12.64 -4.48 -0.90
N LEU A 60 -11.58 -5.28 -0.88
CA LEU A 60 -10.23 -4.78 -1.17
C LEU A 60 -10.11 -4.40 -2.65
N THR A 61 -9.41 -3.31 -2.92
CA THR A 61 -9.06 -2.91 -4.28
C THR A 61 -7.97 -3.83 -4.86
N LYS A 62 -7.80 -3.81 -6.19
CA LYS A 62 -6.65 -4.48 -6.83
C LYS A 62 -5.31 -3.91 -6.34
N PHE A 63 -5.27 -2.62 -6.05
CA PHE A 63 -4.10 -1.97 -5.48
C PHE A 63 -3.77 -2.53 -4.10
N ALA A 64 -4.75 -2.60 -3.19
CA ALA A 64 -4.56 -3.17 -1.86
C ALA A 64 -3.99 -4.60 -1.92
N LEU A 65 -4.54 -5.44 -2.80
CA LEU A 65 -4.07 -6.82 -2.99
C LEU A 65 -2.62 -6.88 -3.51
N ALA A 66 -2.22 -5.92 -4.34
CA ALA A 66 -0.87 -5.89 -4.91
C ALA A 66 0.20 -5.42 -3.92
N VAL A 67 -0.14 -4.51 -2.99
CA VAL A 67 0.88 -3.83 -2.16
C VAL A 67 0.88 -4.24 -0.70
N ALA A 68 -0.23 -4.79 -0.16
CA ALA A 68 -0.41 -4.94 1.28
C ALA A 68 -0.41 -6.40 1.79
N PHE A 69 -0.57 -7.38 0.91
CA PHE A 69 -0.81 -8.76 1.33
C PHE A 69 0.17 -9.75 0.71
N ASN A 70 0.94 -10.41 1.57
CA ASN A 70 1.73 -11.59 1.23
C ASN A 70 1.89 -12.42 2.51
N LYS A 71 1.28 -13.61 2.56
CA LYS A 71 1.30 -14.47 3.76
C LYS A 71 2.71 -14.91 4.16
N GLN A 72 3.60 -15.08 3.19
CA GLN A 72 4.95 -15.62 3.41
C GLN A 72 5.92 -14.57 3.98
N THR A 73 5.67 -13.28 3.73
CA THR A 73 6.45 -12.17 4.27
C THR A 73 5.77 -11.44 5.42
N THR A 74 4.60 -11.92 5.85
CA THR A 74 3.87 -11.37 7.00
C THR A 74 4.38 -12.01 8.29
N GLU A 75 4.68 -11.19 9.29
CA GLU A 75 4.92 -11.65 10.65
C GLU A 75 3.58 -11.86 11.36
N TRP A 76 3.40 -13.05 11.93
CA TRP A 76 2.17 -13.49 12.56
C TRP A 76 2.33 -13.61 14.07
N GLN A 77 1.30 -13.22 14.81
CA GLN A 77 1.17 -13.48 16.23
C GLN A 77 -0.14 -14.18 16.53
N ILE A 78 -0.23 -14.78 17.71
CA ILE A 78 -1.46 -15.40 18.18
C ILE A 78 -2.43 -14.28 18.61
N SER A 79 -3.71 -14.39 18.18
CA SER A 79 -4.77 -13.46 18.57
C SER A 79 -4.97 -13.45 20.10
N TYR A 80 -5.62 -12.40 20.63
CA TYR A 80 -5.83 -12.21 22.07
C TYR A 80 -6.53 -13.39 22.76
N ASP A 81 -7.37 -14.14 22.03
CA ASP A 81 -8.11 -15.30 22.54
C ASP A 81 -7.38 -16.64 22.31
N GLY A 82 -6.21 -16.62 21.69
CA GLY A 82 -5.36 -17.79 21.41
C GLY A 82 -5.88 -18.72 20.32
N ARG A 83 -6.92 -18.35 19.57
CA ARG A 83 -7.59 -19.25 18.63
C ARG A 83 -7.12 -19.09 17.19
N GLN A 84 -6.59 -17.95 16.82
CA GLN A 84 -6.23 -17.60 15.45
C GLN A 84 -4.89 -16.89 15.42
N ASN A 85 -4.31 -16.83 14.23
CA ASN A 85 -3.14 -15.99 13.97
C ASN A 85 -3.59 -14.68 13.32
N GLU A 86 -3.02 -13.57 13.76
CA GLU A 86 -3.21 -12.25 13.19
C GLU A 86 -1.87 -11.63 12.77
N PRO A 87 -1.82 -10.78 11.75
CA PRO A 87 -0.58 -10.11 11.38
C PRO A 87 -0.19 -9.08 12.43
N ILE A 88 1.10 -9.03 12.81
CA ILE A 88 1.66 -7.92 13.60
C ILE A 88 1.62 -6.65 12.74
N HIS A 89 2.18 -6.74 11.53
CA HIS A 89 2.14 -5.70 10.51
C HIS A 89 1.85 -6.31 9.14
N LEU A 90 1.18 -5.56 8.28
CA LEU A 90 1.06 -5.95 6.88
C LEU A 90 2.36 -5.61 6.14
N PRO A 91 2.82 -6.48 5.22
CA PRO A 91 4.03 -6.24 4.42
C PRO A 91 3.76 -5.21 3.32
N MET A 92 3.64 -3.95 3.73
CA MET A 92 3.23 -2.84 2.87
C MET A 92 4.37 -2.39 1.94
N LYS A 93 4.21 -2.61 0.64
CA LYS A 93 5.18 -2.24 -0.40
C LYS A 93 4.81 -0.92 -1.10
N PHE A 94 4.36 0.05 -0.33
CA PHE A 94 3.96 1.39 -0.79
C PHE A 94 3.92 2.35 0.39
N PRO A 95 4.28 3.64 0.26
CA PRO A 95 4.26 4.62 1.34
C PRO A 95 2.83 5.07 1.70
N LEU A 96 2.00 4.13 2.17
CA LEU A 96 0.57 4.35 2.42
C LEU A 96 0.31 5.46 3.44
N LEU A 97 1.10 5.51 4.52
CA LEU A 97 0.98 6.56 5.54
C LEU A 97 1.11 7.96 4.94
N LEU A 98 2.04 8.14 4.01
CA LEU A 98 2.24 9.42 3.34
C LEU A 98 1.18 9.70 2.28
N ALA A 99 0.64 8.67 1.62
CA ALA A 99 -0.42 8.84 0.64
C ALA A 99 -1.76 9.26 1.27
N GLN A 100 -2.11 8.64 2.40
CA GLN A 100 -3.39 8.88 3.08
C GLN A 100 -3.31 9.92 4.20
N GLY A 101 -2.11 10.20 4.69
CA GLY A 101 -1.93 10.99 5.90
C GLY A 101 -2.42 10.25 7.15
N GLY A 102 -2.08 10.81 8.30
CA GLY A 102 -2.51 10.29 9.60
C GLY A 102 -2.50 11.38 10.66
N GLU A 103 -3.48 11.36 11.53
CA GLU A 103 -3.57 12.26 12.68
C GLU A 103 -3.94 11.44 13.90
N GLY A 104 -3.26 11.68 15.00
CA GLY A 104 -3.52 11.01 16.26
C GLY A 104 -2.99 11.77 17.46
N ILE A 105 -3.65 11.61 18.58
CA ILE A 105 -3.30 12.21 19.86
C ILE A 105 -3.18 11.09 20.88
N ALA A 106 -2.04 11.06 21.57
CA ALA A 106 -1.79 10.15 22.68
C ALA A 106 -1.32 10.95 23.89
N VAL A 107 -1.10 10.27 25.02
CA VAL A 107 -0.58 10.93 26.23
C VAL A 107 0.86 11.41 25.97
N GLY A 108 1.06 12.73 25.97
CA GLY A 108 2.36 13.36 25.76
C GLY A 108 2.87 13.35 24.30
N LEU A 109 2.16 12.74 23.38
CA LEU A 109 2.55 12.61 21.97
C LEU A 109 1.39 12.96 21.03
N SER A 110 1.72 13.52 19.90
CA SER A 110 0.77 13.69 18.80
C SER A 110 1.47 13.53 17.46
N THR A 111 0.71 13.14 16.46
CA THR A 111 1.18 13.11 15.07
C THR A 111 0.18 13.79 14.17
N LYS A 112 0.68 14.45 13.14
CA LYS A 112 -0.11 15.03 12.04
C LYS A 112 0.70 14.97 10.76
N ILE A 113 0.50 13.89 10.02
CA ILE A 113 1.13 13.65 8.72
C ILE A 113 0.09 13.95 7.65
N LEU A 114 0.41 14.86 6.75
CA LEU A 114 -0.50 15.32 5.70
C LEU A 114 -0.47 14.34 4.52
N PRO A 115 -1.57 14.21 3.75
CA PRO A 115 -1.61 13.35 2.59
C PRO A 115 -0.78 13.90 1.43
N HIS A 116 -0.27 13.01 0.57
CA HIS A 116 0.56 13.34 -0.58
C HIS A 116 0.04 12.65 -1.84
N ASN A 117 0.41 13.19 -2.98
CA ASN A 117 0.00 12.65 -4.27
C ASN A 117 0.64 11.28 -4.55
N PHE A 118 -0.17 10.32 -5.00
CA PHE A 118 0.24 8.96 -5.34
C PHE A 118 1.41 8.93 -6.34
N VAL A 119 1.27 9.66 -7.46
CA VAL A 119 2.28 9.67 -8.53
C VAL A 119 3.58 10.30 -8.06
N GLU A 120 3.50 11.38 -7.28
CA GLU A 120 4.67 12.06 -6.73
C GLU A 120 5.41 11.20 -5.71
N LEU A 121 4.69 10.46 -4.86
CA LEU A 121 5.28 9.52 -3.90
C LEU A 121 6.05 8.40 -4.62
N VAL A 122 5.46 7.77 -5.62
CA VAL A 122 6.11 6.69 -6.35
C VAL A 122 7.32 7.21 -7.14
N LYS A 123 7.21 8.36 -7.82
CA LYS A 123 8.35 8.99 -8.50
C LYS A 123 9.47 9.39 -7.54
N ALA A 124 9.13 9.86 -6.33
CA ALA A 124 10.12 10.18 -5.31
C ALA A 124 10.79 8.92 -4.76
N SER A 125 10.05 7.80 -4.60
CA SER A 125 10.63 6.49 -4.23
C SER A 125 11.64 5.99 -5.27
N ILE A 126 11.34 6.13 -6.56
CA ILE A 126 12.28 5.82 -7.64
C ILE A 126 13.54 6.69 -7.53
N LYS A 127 13.39 8.00 -7.32
CA LYS A 127 14.55 8.91 -7.14
C LYS A 127 15.41 8.54 -5.93
N ILE A 128 14.81 8.08 -4.84
CA ILE A 128 15.54 7.60 -3.65
C ILE A 128 16.40 6.39 -4.03
N LEU A 129 15.85 5.43 -4.78
CA LEU A 129 16.59 4.25 -5.25
C LEU A 129 17.70 4.58 -6.23
N GLU A 130 17.55 5.66 -6.98
CA GLU A 130 18.56 6.19 -7.92
C GLU A 130 19.55 7.15 -7.27
N ASP A 131 19.46 7.37 -5.96
CA ASP A 131 20.26 8.39 -5.20
C ASP A 131 20.13 9.80 -5.77
N LYS A 132 18.93 10.17 -6.23
CA LYS A 132 18.63 11.49 -6.81
C LYS A 132 17.85 12.38 -5.83
N PRO A 133 18.04 13.69 -5.86
CA PRO A 133 17.27 14.61 -5.03
C PRO A 133 15.80 14.64 -5.43
N PHE A 134 14.93 14.82 -4.45
CA PHE A 134 13.49 14.96 -4.66
C PHE A 134 12.89 16.03 -3.74
N LYS A 135 11.71 16.51 -4.13
CA LYS A 135 10.88 17.38 -3.30
C LYS A 135 9.51 16.74 -3.17
N LEU A 136 8.89 16.87 -2.03
CA LEU A 136 7.58 16.31 -1.75
C LEU A 136 6.77 17.31 -0.93
N TYR A 137 5.58 17.63 -1.40
CA TYR A 137 4.64 18.54 -0.75
C TYR A 137 3.29 17.86 -0.61
N PRO A 138 2.49 18.21 0.42
CA PRO A 138 1.15 17.68 0.57
C PRO A 138 0.28 17.89 -0.67
N ASP A 139 -0.69 16.99 -0.85
CA ASP A 139 -1.73 17.11 -1.86
C ASP A 139 -3.06 16.69 -1.23
N PHE A 140 -4.04 17.57 -1.29
CA PHE A 140 -5.31 17.38 -0.58
C PHE A 140 -6.43 16.97 -1.54
N PRO A 141 -7.29 16.01 -1.15
CA PRO A 141 -8.40 15.56 -2.00
C PRO A 141 -9.36 16.65 -2.41
N LEU A 142 -9.52 17.69 -1.58
CA LEU A 142 -10.45 18.80 -1.81
C LEU A 142 -9.84 19.94 -2.63
N GLY A 143 -8.58 19.84 -3.04
CA GLY A 143 -7.90 20.84 -3.85
C GLY A 143 -7.49 22.07 -3.06
N GLY A 144 -7.75 23.25 -3.62
CA GLY A 144 -7.36 24.55 -3.07
C GLY A 144 -5.95 24.96 -3.46
N THR A 145 -5.49 26.10 -2.89
CA THR A 145 -4.16 26.63 -3.09
C THR A 145 -3.37 26.57 -1.78
N MET A 146 -2.09 26.23 -1.84
CA MET A 146 -1.26 25.98 -0.68
C MET A 146 0.04 26.80 -0.72
N ASP A 147 0.35 27.50 0.36
CA ASP A 147 1.66 28.09 0.61
C ASP A 147 2.48 27.15 1.47
N VAL A 148 3.65 26.76 0.96
CA VAL A 148 4.57 25.78 1.56
C VAL A 148 5.90 26.40 2.02
N ASN A 149 6.03 27.72 2.03
CA ASN A 149 7.29 28.39 2.38
C ASN A 149 7.82 27.96 3.74
N ASP A 150 6.93 27.75 4.71
CA ASP A 150 7.26 27.35 6.07
C ASP A 150 7.00 25.85 6.35
N TYR A 151 6.85 25.02 5.32
CA TYR A 151 6.43 23.61 5.47
C TYR A 151 7.41 22.75 6.28
N ASN A 152 8.71 23.07 6.23
CA ASN A 152 9.77 22.32 6.92
C ASN A 152 9.67 20.79 6.72
N LYS A 153 9.40 20.33 5.48
CA LYS A 153 9.24 18.91 5.11
C LYS A 153 8.25 18.14 5.98
N GLY A 154 7.30 18.80 6.62
CA GLY A 154 6.33 18.18 7.51
C GLY A 154 6.81 17.84 8.91
N ALA A 155 8.01 18.27 9.28
CA ALA A 155 8.53 18.14 10.64
C ALA A 155 7.81 19.09 11.61
N ARG A 156 7.94 18.80 12.91
CA ARG A 156 7.41 19.65 13.98
C ARG A 156 7.95 21.08 13.85
N GLY A 157 7.07 22.04 14.03
CA GLY A 157 7.38 23.48 13.88
C GLY A 157 7.17 23.99 12.45
N GLY A 158 6.95 23.13 11.47
CA GLY A 158 6.52 23.53 10.14
C GLY A 158 5.08 24.05 10.12
N LYS A 159 4.74 24.79 9.07
CA LYS A 159 3.41 25.36 8.86
C LYS A 159 3.10 25.45 7.37
N ILE A 160 1.87 25.15 7.00
CA ILE A 160 1.33 25.45 5.68
C ILE A 160 0.07 26.32 5.82
N LYS A 161 -0.23 27.08 4.79
CA LYS A 161 -1.49 27.78 4.66
C LYS A 161 -2.24 27.24 3.45
N LEU A 162 -3.52 27.00 3.62
CA LEU A 162 -4.43 26.56 2.57
C LEU A 162 -5.52 27.57 2.34
N ARG A 163 -5.79 27.90 1.08
CA ARG A 163 -6.87 28.78 0.64
C ARG A 163 -7.86 28.04 -0.21
N ALA A 164 -9.13 28.36 -0.01
CA ALA A 164 -10.21 28.01 -0.91
C ALA A 164 -9.94 28.56 -2.31
N LYS A 165 -10.44 27.86 -3.35
CA LYS A 165 -10.49 28.42 -4.69
C LYS A 165 -11.73 29.23 -4.85
N ILE A 166 -11.57 30.55 -5.03
CA ILE A 166 -12.65 31.54 -5.15
C ILE A 166 -12.54 32.19 -6.51
N GLU A 167 -13.63 32.18 -7.27
CA GLU A 167 -13.72 32.78 -8.59
C GLU A 167 -14.79 33.92 -8.56
N VAL A 168 -14.55 34.98 -9.31
CA VAL A 168 -15.50 36.06 -9.46
C VAL A 168 -16.50 35.69 -10.54
N GLU A 169 -17.80 35.60 -10.18
CA GLU A 169 -18.88 35.30 -11.10
C GLU A 169 -19.74 36.56 -11.33
N GLY A 170 -19.53 37.22 -12.46
CA GLY A 170 -20.22 38.48 -12.75
C GLY A 170 -19.75 39.64 -11.89
N LYS A 171 -20.65 40.61 -11.57
CA LYS A 171 -20.28 41.83 -10.85
C LYS A 171 -20.37 41.74 -9.32
N ASN A 172 -21.29 40.93 -8.82
CA ASN A 172 -21.66 40.93 -7.39
C ASN A 172 -21.74 39.50 -6.80
N ARG A 173 -21.06 38.54 -7.38
CA ARG A 173 -21.08 37.16 -6.88
C ARG A 173 -19.68 36.56 -6.88
N LEU A 174 -19.39 35.81 -5.84
CA LEU A 174 -18.21 34.92 -5.76
C LEU A 174 -18.70 33.48 -5.77
N LYS A 175 -17.88 32.61 -6.41
CA LYS A 175 -18.09 31.18 -6.47
C LYS A 175 -16.91 30.48 -5.85
N ILE A 176 -17.15 29.65 -4.83
CA ILE A 176 -16.15 28.81 -4.19
C ILE A 176 -16.29 27.40 -4.76
N THR A 177 -15.24 26.88 -5.37
CA THR A 177 -15.23 25.56 -6.05
C THR A 177 -14.35 24.54 -5.36
N GLU A 178 -13.43 24.97 -4.52
CA GLU A 178 -12.57 24.11 -3.71
C GLU A 178 -12.44 24.71 -2.30
N ILE A 179 -12.40 23.84 -1.28
CA ILE A 179 -12.30 24.26 0.12
C ILE A 179 -11.02 23.73 0.76
N PRO A 180 -10.47 24.41 1.79
CA PRO A 180 -9.30 23.96 2.48
C PRO A 180 -9.52 22.60 3.16
N HIS A 181 -8.47 21.78 3.20
CA HIS A 181 -8.46 20.55 3.99
C HIS A 181 -8.78 20.84 5.46
N SER A 182 -9.43 19.90 6.14
CA SER A 182 -9.90 20.00 7.54
C SER A 182 -11.10 20.94 7.75
N THR A 183 -11.77 21.39 6.68
CA THR A 183 -13.07 22.06 6.80
C THR A 183 -14.12 21.37 5.94
N THR A 184 -15.39 21.65 6.19
CA THR A 184 -16.51 21.18 5.39
C THR A 184 -17.25 22.39 4.80
N THR A 185 -18.10 22.15 3.78
CA THR A 185 -18.92 23.24 3.21
C THR A 185 -19.76 23.91 4.27
N THR A 186 -20.38 23.13 5.17
CA THR A 186 -21.16 23.66 6.30
C THR A 186 -20.34 24.57 7.22
N ASN A 187 -19.16 24.07 7.68
CA ASN A 187 -18.29 24.84 8.57
C ASN A 187 -17.74 26.11 7.90
N LEU A 188 -17.47 26.04 6.59
CA LEU A 188 -17.03 27.21 5.82
C LEU A 188 -18.12 28.26 5.74
N ILE A 189 -19.35 27.87 5.37
CA ILE A 189 -20.53 28.76 5.30
C ILE A 189 -20.81 29.38 6.65
N ASP A 190 -20.82 28.62 7.72
CA ASP A 190 -20.99 29.12 9.09
C ASP A 190 -19.93 30.16 9.45
N SER A 191 -18.68 29.97 9.04
CA SER A 191 -17.62 30.96 9.28
C SER A 191 -17.84 32.25 8.51
N ILE A 192 -18.34 32.14 7.26
CA ILE A 192 -18.68 33.30 6.43
C ILE A 192 -19.86 34.09 7.05
N ILE A 193 -20.93 33.42 7.47
CA ILE A 193 -22.08 34.05 8.12
C ILE A 193 -21.63 34.77 9.41
N LYS A 194 -20.86 34.10 10.27
CA LYS A 194 -20.32 34.69 11.51
C LYS A 194 -19.44 35.93 11.25
N ALA A 195 -18.65 35.91 10.18
CA ALA A 195 -17.84 37.09 9.81
C ALA A 195 -18.72 38.25 9.30
N ASN A 196 -19.80 37.94 8.56
CA ASN A 196 -20.79 38.95 8.14
C ASN A 196 -21.51 39.57 9.35
N ASP A 197 -22.00 38.76 10.27
CA ASP A 197 -22.68 39.20 11.49
C ASP A 197 -21.80 40.12 12.37
N LYS A 198 -20.51 39.87 12.38
CA LYS A 198 -19.52 40.70 13.06
C LYS A 198 -19.11 41.94 12.26
N GLY A 199 -19.68 42.14 11.10
CA GLY A 199 -19.38 43.30 10.24
C GLY A 199 -18.01 43.30 9.58
N LYS A 200 -17.31 42.14 9.58
CA LYS A 200 -15.98 41.99 8.95
C LYS A 200 -16.06 41.89 7.43
N ILE A 201 -17.15 41.35 6.92
CA ILE A 201 -17.47 41.28 5.50
C ILE A 201 -18.91 41.76 5.28
N LYS A 202 -19.25 42.10 4.03
CA LYS A 202 -20.59 42.57 3.67
C LYS A 202 -21.15 41.70 2.55
N ILE A 203 -21.86 40.66 2.91
CA ILE A 203 -22.52 39.75 1.98
C ILE A 203 -24.05 39.90 2.09
N LYS A 204 -24.73 39.60 1.00
CA LYS A 204 -26.19 39.59 0.93
C LYS A 204 -26.76 38.20 1.22
N LYS A 205 -26.14 37.17 0.66
CA LYS A 205 -26.62 35.78 0.75
C LYS A 205 -25.49 34.80 0.46
N VAL A 206 -25.56 33.63 1.11
CA VAL A 206 -24.73 32.44 0.77
C VAL A 206 -25.67 31.33 0.34
N ILE A 207 -25.33 30.62 -0.73
CA ILE A 207 -26.12 29.52 -1.28
C ILE A 207 -25.17 28.35 -1.45
N ASP A 208 -25.52 27.18 -0.89
CA ASP A 208 -24.81 25.94 -1.09
C ASP A 208 -25.49 25.11 -2.19
N ASN A 209 -24.84 24.99 -3.32
CA ASN A 209 -25.26 24.16 -4.45
C ASN A 209 -24.39 22.92 -4.60
N THR A 210 -23.61 22.56 -3.57
CA THR A 210 -22.69 21.42 -3.60
C THR A 210 -23.46 20.13 -3.88
N ALA A 211 -23.00 19.42 -4.92
CA ALA A 211 -23.51 18.12 -5.34
C ALA A 211 -22.34 17.17 -5.63
N ALA A 212 -22.10 16.78 -6.88
CA ALA A 212 -20.91 16.03 -7.28
C ALA A 212 -19.62 16.85 -7.08
N ASP A 213 -19.70 18.15 -7.31
CA ASP A 213 -18.62 19.12 -7.11
C ASP A 213 -19.04 20.16 -6.05
N ILE A 214 -18.04 20.76 -5.41
CA ILE A 214 -18.27 21.85 -4.46
C ILE A 214 -18.67 23.09 -5.24
N GLU A 215 -19.81 23.68 -4.85
CA GLU A 215 -20.29 24.96 -5.38
C GLU A 215 -20.97 25.76 -4.28
N ILE A 216 -20.26 26.76 -3.74
CA ILE A 216 -20.83 27.72 -2.78
C ILE A 216 -20.83 29.08 -3.45
N LEU A 217 -22.04 29.69 -3.55
CA LEU A 217 -22.24 31.00 -4.13
C LEU A 217 -22.37 32.04 -3.01
N VAL A 218 -21.61 33.13 -3.10
CA VAL A 218 -21.62 34.22 -2.15
C VAL A 218 -22.04 35.49 -2.89
N ASP A 219 -23.27 35.93 -2.67
CA ASP A 219 -23.83 37.17 -3.25
C ASP A 219 -23.36 38.37 -2.40
N LEU A 220 -22.73 39.33 -3.05
CA LEU A 220 -22.19 40.53 -2.42
C LEU A 220 -23.27 41.63 -2.34
N ALA A 221 -23.15 42.53 -1.35
CA ALA A 221 -23.96 43.73 -1.32
C ALA A 221 -23.56 44.69 -2.47
N ASN A 222 -24.49 45.52 -2.91
CA ASN A 222 -24.25 46.45 -4.00
C ASN A 222 -23.09 47.41 -3.66
N GLY A 223 -22.17 47.61 -4.61
CA GLY A 223 -21.08 48.54 -4.48
C GLY A 223 -19.86 47.97 -3.70
N ILE A 224 -19.89 46.71 -3.35
CA ILE A 224 -18.74 46.01 -2.70
C ILE A 224 -17.83 45.42 -3.78
N SER A 225 -16.51 45.65 -3.67
CA SER A 225 -15.51 45.06 -4.56
C SER A 225 -15.36 43.55 -4.28
N PRO A 226 -15.46 42.70 -5.33
CA PRO A 226 -15.19 41.26 -5.22
C PRO A 226 -13.77 40.95 -4.69
N GLU A 227 -12.75 41.66 -5.16
CA GLU A 227 -11.36 41.43 -4.80
C GLU A 227 -11.12 41.69 -3.30
N VAL A 228 -11.61 42.84 -2.80
CA VAL A 228 -11.50 43.20 -1.36
C VAL A 228 -12.27 42.20 -0.51
N THR A 229 -13.39 41.68 -1.01
CA THR A 229 -14.14 40.64 -0.29
C THR A 229 -13.40 39.32 -0.25
N ILE A 230 -12.72 38.90 -1.33
CA ILE A 230 -11.89 37.70 -1.35
C ILE A 230 -10.80 37.80 -0.28
N ASP A 231 -10.10 38.92 -0.21
CA ASP A 231 -9.06 39.14 0.82
C ASP A 231 -9.65 39.09 2.23
N ALA A 232 -10.81 39.70 2.44
CA ALA A 232 -11.52 39.65 3.72
C ALA A 232 -12.00 38.21 4.07
N LEU A 233 -12.45 37.44 3.09
CA LEU A 233 -12.78 36.02 3.30
C LEU A 233 -11.56 35.22 3.75
N PHE A 234 -10.39 35.42 3.17
CA PHE A 234 -9.15 34.77 3.62
C PHE A 234 -8.72 35.23 5.01
N ALA A 235 -8.90 36.51 5.34
CA ALA A 235 -8.48 37.06 6.65
C ALA A 235 -9.41 36.67 7.81
N PHE A 236 -10.74 36.52 7.57
CA PHE A 236 -11.71 36.42 8.66
C PHE A 236 -12.57 35.17 8.66
N THR A 237 -12.36 34.23 7.72
CA THR A 237 -13.19 33.02 7.61
C THR A 237 -12.30 31.79 7.40
N ASN A 238 -12.93 30.60 7.38
CA ASN A 238 -12.25 29.35 7.07
C ASN A 238 -11.90 29.19 5.56
N CYS A 239 -12.02 30.24 4.75
CA CYS A 239 -11.48 30.27 3.39
C CYS A 239 -9.95 30.21 3.36
N GLU A 240 -9.26 30.64 4.42
CA GLU A 240 -7.84 30.33 4.68
C GLU A 240 -7.74 29.58 5.99
N VAL A 241 -7.01 28.47 6.01
CA VAL A 241 -6.66 27.72 7.21
C VAL A 241 -5.15 27.52 7.30
N SER A 242 -4.64 27.48 8.53
CA SER A 242 -3.24 27.15 8.80
C SER A 242 -3.16 25.76 9.41
N ILE A 243 -2.27 24.91 8.90
CA ILE A 243 -2.03 23.57 9.41
C ILE A 243 -0.56 23.45 9.82
N SER A 244 -0.33 22.98 11.04
CA SER A 244 1.00 22.67 11.54
C SER A 244 1.21 21.15 11.52
N PRO A 245 2.02 20.63 10.61
CA PRO A 245 2.35 19.21 10.58
C PRO A 245 3.24 18.82 11.76
N ASN A 246 3.26 17.56 12.08
CA ASN A 246 4.13 16.98 13.09
C ASN A 246 4.34 15.49 12.77
N ALA A 247 5.38 15.19 12.00
CA ALA A 247 5.69 13.80 11.65
C ALA A 247 6.30 13.08 12.86
N CYS A 248 5.47 12.28 13.53
CA CYS A 248 5.85 11.40 14.61
C CYS A 248 5.29 10.00 14.33
N VAL A 249 6.13 8.99 14.33
CA VAL A 249 5.76 7.59 14.12
C VAL A 249 6.33 6.72 15.23
N ILE A 250 5.81 5.50 15.38
CA ILE A 250 6.41 4.48 16.23
C ILE A 250 7.29 3.60 15.36
N MET A 251 8.54 3.45 15.73
CA MET A 251 9.50 2.56 15.09
C MET A 251 10.28 1.83 16.17
N ASP A 252 10.34 0.50 16.08
CA ASP A 252 10.98 -0.36 17.08
C ASP A 252 10.48 -0.05 18.51
N ASP A 253 9.15 0.07 18.66
CA ASP A 253 8.44 0.40 19.91
C ASP A 253 8.81 1.76 20.54
N LYS A 254 9.44 2.64 19.78
CA LYS A 254 9.85 3.98 20.22
C LYS A 254 9.27 5.08 19.34
N PRO A 255 8.90 6.23 19.91
CA PRO A 255 8.49 7.39 19.12
C PRO A 255 9.69 7.97 18.36
N LEU A 256 9.53 8.12 17.05
CA LEU A 256 10.46 8.78 16.16
C LEU A 256 9.86 10.09 15.65
N PHE A 257 10.44 11.23 16.06
CA PHE A 257 10.13 12.54 15.48
C PHE A 257 11.04 12.76 14.27
N THR A 258 10.44 12.99 13.12
CA THR A 258 11.16 13.02 11.85
C THR A 258 10.48 13.95 10.84
N ASP A 259 10.80 13.80 9.58
CA ASP A 259 10.17 14.50 8.47
C ASP A 259 9.66 13.53 7.40
N VAL A 260 8.87 14.04 6.47
CA VAL A 260 8.24 13.27 5.40
C VAL A 260 9.27 12.66 4.43
N HIS A 261 10.40 13.32 4.21
CA HIS A 261 11.46 12.83 3.33
C HIS A 261 12.10 11.56 3.92
N GLU A 262 12.40 11.57 5.23
CA GLU A 262 12.95 10.39 5.92
C GLU A 262 11.93 9.27 6.00
N LEU A 263 10.65 9.57 6.26
CA LEU A 263 9.59 8.55 6.23
C LEU A 263 9.46 7.89 4.86
N LEU A 264 9.60 8.66 3.79
CA LEU A 264 9.56 8.09 2.43
C LEU A 264 10.78 7.22 2.16
N LYS A 265 11.98 7.60 2.62
CA LYS A 265 13.18 6.76 2.50
C LYS A 265 13.00 5.43 3.25
N ILE A 266 12.55 5.48 4.49
CA ILE A 266 12.26 4.29 5.30
C ILE A 266 11.29 3.37 4.57
N SER A 267 10.17 3.89 4.07
CA SER A 267 9.17 3.13 3.33
C SER A 267 9.75 2.51 2.04
N THR A 268 10.56 3.27 1.31
CA THR A 268 11.18 2.81 0.05
C THR A 268 12.17 1.67 0.29
N PHE A 269 13.03 1.78 1.30
CA PHE A 269 13.99 0.71 1.64
C PHE A 269 13.29 -0.50 2.26
N SER A 270 12.25 -0.32 3.05
CA SER A 270 11.40 -1.41 3.53
C SER A 270 10.73 -2.15 2.38
N THR A 271 10.23 -1.43 1.38
CA THR A 271 9.67 -2.04 0.16
C THR A 271 10.73 -2.87 -0.58
N LYS A 272 11.94 -2.34 -0.74
CA LYS A 272 13.06 -3.07 -1.39
C LYS A 272 13.41 -4.35 -0.63
N GLU A 273 13.43 -4.32 0.70
CA GLU A 273 13.70 -5.50 1.52
C GLU A 273 12.58 -6.54 1.42
N LEU A 274 11.31 -6.12 1.43
CA LEU A 274 10.18 -7.02 1.21
C LEU A 274 10.23 -7.69 -0.17
N LEU A 275 10.57 -6.95 -1.22
CA LEU A 275 10.75 -7.50 -2.56
C LEU A 275 11.90 -8.53 -2.61
N LYS A 276 12.99 -8.27 -1.89
CA LYS A 276 14.10 -9.24 -1.75
C LYS A 276 13.62 -10.53 -1.08
N GLN A 277 12.90 -10.43 0.03
CA GLN A 277 12.35 -11.59 0.73
C GLN A 277 11.40 -12.40 -0.18
N GLU A 278 10.53 -11.74 -0.95
CA GLU A 278 9.67 -12.41 -1.92
C GLU A 278 10.46 -13.16 -3.00
N LEU A 279 11.56 -12.57 -3.49
CA LEU A 279 12.45 -13.22 -4.45
C LEU A 279 13.21 -14.41 -3.83
N GLU A 280 13.68 -14.30 -2.59
CA GLU A 280 14.36 -15.39 -1.87
C GLU A 280 13.41 -16.57 -1.64
N ILE A 281 12.17 -16.30 -1.24
CA ILE A 281 11.14 -17.33 -1.10
C ILE A 281 10.86 -18.00 -2.46
N LYS A 282 10.64 -17.21 -3.51
CA LYS A 282 10.42 -17.73 -4.86
C LYS A 282 11.60 -18.57 -5.36
N LYS A 283 12.83 -18.12 -5.08
CA LYS A 283 14.05 -18.88 -5.39
C LYS A 283 14.02 -20.26 -4.72
N SER A 284 13.77 -20.29 -3.42
CA SER A 284 13.70 -21.54 -2.65
C SER A 284 12.61 -22.48 -3.19
N GLU A 285 11.42 -21.97 -3.48
CA GLU A 285 10.33 -22.75 -4.07
C GLU A 285 10.67 -23.31 -5.46
N LEU A 286 11.38 -22.54 -6.29
CA LEU A 286 11.81 -22.98 -7.62
C LEU A 286 12.92 -24.05 -7.50
N GLU A 287 13.87 -23.89 -6.58
CA GLU A 287 14.92 -24.86 -6.29
C GLU A 287 14.34 -26.20 -5.83
N GLU A 288 13.35 -26.18 -4.93
CA GLU A 288 12.63 -27.37 -4.49
C GLU A 288 11.88 -28.06 -5.64
N LYS A 289 11.15 -27.30 -6.44
CA LYS A 289 10.41 -27.83 -7.61
C LYS A 289 11.38 -28.43 -8.65
N TRP A 290 12.47 -27.74 -8.92
CA TRP A 290 13.48 -28.21 -9.86
C TRP A 290 14.12 -29.52 -9.39
N GLN A 291 14.55 -29.58 -8.12
CA GLN A 291 15.16 -30.77 -7.56
C GLN A 291 14.19 -31.96 -7.60
N PHE A 292 12.96 -31.77 -7.12
CA PHE A 292 11.96 -32.86 -7.13
C PHE A 292 11.62 -33.31 -8.55
N SER A 293 11.40 -32.39 -9.51
CA SER A 293 11.11 -32.74 -10.91
C SER A 293 12.27 -33.52 -11.56
N SER A 294 13.51 -33.17 -11.23
CA SER A 294 14.69 -33.86 -11.72
C SER A 294 14.85 -35.25 -11.10
N LEU A 295 14.59 -35.39 -9.79
CA LEU A 295 14.56 -36.70 -9.11
C LEU A 295 13.45 -37.60 -9.66
N GLU A 296 12.23 -37.05 -9.86
CA GLU A 296 11.11 -37.78 -10.46
C GLU A 296 11.44 -38.31 -11.85
N LYS A 297 12.07 -37.47 -12.68
CA LYS A 297 12.52 -37.89 -14.02
C LYS A 297 13.48 -39.07 -13.93
N ILE A 298 14.52 -39.01 -13.10
CA ILE A 298 15.48 -40.09 -12.90
C ILE A 298 14.76 -41.33 -12.39
N PHE A 299 13.94 -41.23 -11.35
CA PHE A 299 13.19 -42.33 -10.74
C PHE A 299 12.33 -43.09 -11.76
N ILE A 300 11.68 -42.39 -12.68
CA ILE A 300 10.83 -43.01 -13.70
C ILE A 300 11.65 -43.52 -14.88
N GLU A 301 12.60 -42.77 -15.44
CA GLU A 301 13.40 -43.16 -16.60
C GLU A 301 14.34 -44.33 -16.32
N LYS A 302 14.94 -44.34 -15.13
CA LYS A 302 15.80 -45.44 -14.67
C LYS A 302 15.03 -46.61 -14.09
N ARG A 303 13.69 -46.49 -14.03
CA ARG A 303 12.76 -47.51 -13.53
C ARG A 303 13.01 -47.94 -12.09
N ILE A 304 13.55 -47.03 -11.26
CA ILE A 304 13.86 -47.29 -9.85
C ILE A 304 12.63 -47.82 -9.09
N TYR A 305 11.43 -47.43 -9.50
CA TYR A 305 10.17 -47.93 -8.95
C TYR A 305 9.97 -49.45 -9.11
N ARG A 306 10.76 -50.13 -9.92
CA ARG A 306 10.72 -51.60 -10.06
C ARG A 306 11.59 -52.33 -9.04
N GLU A 307 12.66 -51.69 -8.60
CA GLU A 307 13.61 -52.29 -7.65
C GLU A 307 12.99 -52.46 -6.26
N ILE A 308 11.87 -51.80 -5.99
CA ILE A 308 11.14 -51.87 -4.71
C ILE A 308 9.99 -52.90 -4.71
N GLU A 309 9.72 -53.58 -5.83
CA GLU A 309 8.58 -54.49 -5.94
C GLU A 309 8.66 -55.69 -4.97
N GLU A 310 9.87 -56.13 -4.62
CA GLU A 310 10.12 -57.24 -3.71
C GLU A 310 10.56 -56.77 -2.30
N ALA A 311 10.50 -55.49 -1.99
CA ALA A 311 10.88 -54.98 -0.67
C ALA A 311 9.83 -55.36 0.39
N GLU A 312 10.25 -56.02 1.45
CA GLU A 312 9.33 -56.54 2.48
C GLU A 312 9.01 -55.47 3.56
N THR A 313 9.82 -54.45 3.70
CA THR A 313 9.66 -53.41 4.73
C THR A 313 9.76 -52.02 4.12
N TRP A 314 9.14 -51.02 4.80
CA TRP A 314 9.20 -49.64 4.36
C TRP A 314 10.65 -49.09 4.41
N GLU A 315 11.40 -49.48 5.41
CA GLU A 315 12.79 -49.08 5.57
C GLU A 315 13.65 -49.63 4.41
N ALA A 316 13.37 -50.86 3.94
CA ALA A 316 14.01 -51.42 2.76
C ALA A 316 13.69 -50.64 1.48
N VAL A 317 12.44 -50.22 1.31
CA VAL A 317 12.01 -49.35 0.18
C VAL A 317 12.84 -48.05 0.15
N ILE A 318 12.94 -47.36 1.29
CA ILE A 318 13.72 -46.10 1.39
C ILE A 318 15.19 -46.33 1.06
N GLN A 319 15.82 -47.39 1.63
CA GLN A 319 17.23 -47.68 1.40
C GLN A 319 17.53 -48.05 -0.07
N ILE A 320 16.67 -48.82 -0.71
CA ILE A 320 16.81 -49.18 -2.12
C ILE A 320 16.74 -47.92 -3.00
N ILE A 321 15.74 -47.07 -2.82
CA ILE A 321 15.59 -45.85 -3.61
C ILE A 321 16.78 -44.90 -3.39
N ASP A 322 17.24 -44.73 -2.14
CA ASP A 322 18.41 -43.90 -1.81
C ASP A 322 19.67 -44.42 -2.51
N ALA A 323 19.93 -45.72 -2.43
CA ALA A 323 21.09 -46.34 -3.05
C ALA A 323 21.07 -46.24 -4.58
N GLU A 324 19.91 -46.48 -5.21
CA GLU A 324 19.75 -46.40 -6.66
C GLU A 324 19.87 -44.96 -7.16
N LEU A 325 19.22 -44.00 -6.48
CA LEU A 325 19.34 -42.58 -6.85
C LEU A 325 20.76 -42.06 -6.77
N LYS A 326 21.54 -42.43 -5.74
CA LYS A 326 22.93 -41.97 -5.54
C LYS A 326 23.86 -42.31 -6.73
N GLN A 327 23.55 -43.29 -7.52
CA GLN A 327 24.32 -43.61 -8.73
C GLN A 327 24.20 -42.53 -9.80
N TYR A 328 23.12 -41.75 -9.81
CA TYR A 328 22.82 -40.71 -10.79
C TYR A 328 22.94 -39.28 -10.24
N LEU A 329 23.33 -39.14 -8.98
CA LEU A 329 23.38 -37.86 -8.29
C LEU A 329 24.79 -37.50 -7.84
N ILE A 330 25.06 -36.19 -7.78
CA ILE A 330 26.23 -35.59 -7.16
C ILE A 330 25.72 -34.75 -5.98
N GLN A 331 26.26 -34.97 -4.79
CA GLN A 331 25.88 -34.20 -3.61
C GLN A 331 26.35 -32.74 -3.73
N PRO A 332 25.70 -31.77 -3.05
CA PRO A 332 26.03 -30.34 -3.18
C PRO A 332 27.48 -29.99 -2.83
N ASP A 333 28.09 -30.73 -1.91
CA ASP A 333 29.47 -30.59 -1.43
C ASP A 333 30.49 -31.29 -2.31
N GLU A 334 30.05 -32.16 -3.24
CA GLU A 334 30.91 -32.83 -4.21
C GLU A 334 31.09 -32.00 -5.48
N LYS A 335 32.32 -31.91 -5.99
CA LYS A 335 32.55 -31.26 -7.30
C LYS A 335 32.35 -32.25 -8.43
N ALA A 336 31.50 -31.91 -9.38
CA ALA A 336 31.37 -32.66 -10.61
C ALA A 336 32.72 -32.75 -11.34
N LYS A 337 33.11 -33.93 -11.79
CA LYS A 337 34.29 -34.13 -12.66
C LYS A 337 33.93 -33.63 -14.07
N ALA A 338 34.97 -33.23 -14.82
CA ALA A 338 34.77 -32.93 -16.24
C ALA A 338 34.19 -34.16 -16.94
N ASN A 339 33.05 -34.02 -17.61
CA ASN A 339 32.24 -35.07 -18.26
C ASN A 339 31.41 -35.96 -17.32
N ASP A 340 31.12 -35.55 -16.11
CA ASP A 340 30.18 -36.27 -15.25
C ASP A 340 28.73 -35.97 -15.69
N ASN A 341 28.00 -36.98 -16.08
CA ASN A 341 26.59 -36.87 -16.55
C ASN A 341 25.56 -36.98 -15.41
N ARG A 342 26.04 -37.13 -14.17
CA ARG A 342 25.14 -37.18 -13.01
C ARG A 342 24.59 -35.82 -12.68
N LEU A 343 23.40 -35.82 -12.10
CA LEU A 343 22.69 -34.57 -11.70
C LEU A 343 23.36 -33.98 -10.45
N GLN A 344 23.81 -32.73 -10.54
CA GLN A 344 24.27 -31.96 -9.37
C GLN A 344 23.07 -31.49 -8.57
N LEU A 345 22.96 -31.94 -7.33
CA LEU A 345 21.87 -31.49 -6.44
C LEU A 345 22.14 -30.08 -5.92
N ILE A 346 21.05 -29.33 -5.66
CA ILE A 346 21.10 -28.01 -5.01
C ILE A 346 21.23 -28.18 -3.49
N ARG A 347 20.51 -29.15 -2.92
CA ARG A 347 20.57 -29.54 -1.52
C ARG A 347 20.72 -31.07 -1.40
N PRO A 348 21.17 -31.58 -0.25
CA PRO A 348 21.24 -33.03 -0.05
C PRO A 348 19.90 -33.73 -0.28
N LEU A 349 19.96 -34.95 -0.79
CA LEU A 349 18.80 -35.83 -0.88
C LEU A 349 18.30 -36.16 0.54
N THR A 350 17.03 -36.01 0.77
CA THR A 350 16.38 -36.27 2.07
C THR A 350 15.44 -37.47 1.98
N GLU A 351 15.15 -38.07 3.13
CA GLU A 351 14.14 -39.14 3.21
C GLU A 351 12.76 -38.64 2.74
N GLU A 352 12.41 -37.38 3.01
CA GLU A 352 11.16 -36.78 2.54
C GLU A 352 11.08 -36.74 1.01
N ASP A 353 12.17 -36.49 0.30
CA ASP A 353 12.21 -36.55 -1.16
C ASP A 353 11.91 -37.97 -1.65
N ILE A 354 12.50 -38.97 -0.99
CA ILE A 354 12.25 -40.37 -1.34
C ILE A 354 10.82 -40.76 -1.07
N VAL A 355 10.26 -40.39 0.06
CA VAL A 355 8.83 -40.62 0.38
C VAL A 355 7.93 -40.02 -0.70
N LYS A 356 8.17 -38.77 -1.09
CA LYS A 356 7.40 -38.11 -2.17
C LYS A 356 7.48 -38.84 -3.51
N LEU A 357 8.63 -39.48 -3.82
CA LEU A 357 8.78 -40.30 -5.02
C LEU A 357 7.90 -41.57 -4.97
N THR A 358 7.75 -42.18 -3.80
CA THR A 358 6.87 -43.38 -3.64
C THR A 358 5.40 -43.04 -3.76
N GLU A 359 5.00 -41.78 -3.54
CA GLU A 359 3.61 -41.32 -3.66
C GLU A 359 3.20 -40.99 -5.11
N ILE A 360 4.10 -41.14 -6.07
CA ILE A 360 3.82 -40.87 -7.48
C ILE A 360 2.75 -41.86 -7.99
N LYS A 361 1.68 -41.32 -8.52
CA LYS A 361 0.57 -42.13 -9.04
C LYS A 361 1.03 -42.96 -10.24
N ILE A 362 0.68 -44.23 -10.28
CA ILE A 362 0.96 -45.16 -11.39
C ILE A 362 0.57 -44.57 -12.75
N LYS A 363 -0.57 -43.88 -12.84
CA LYS A 363 -0.98 -43.15 -14.05
C LYS A 363 0.08 -42.15 -14.55
N ARG A 364 0.85 -41.54 -13.64
CA ARG A 364 1.91 -40.59 -14.00
C ARG A 364 3.13 -41.32 -14.54
N ILE A 365 3.46 -42.45 -13.97
CA ILE A 365 4.53 -43.35 -14.46
C ILE A 365 4.20 -43.88 -15.86
N SER A 366 2.98 -44.44 -16.07
CA SER A 366 2.57 -45.02 -17.34
C SER A 366 2.40 -44.01 -18.49
N LYS A 367 2.14 -42.77 -18.19
CA LYS A 367 2.01 -41.66 -19.13
C LYS A 367 3.18 -40.68 -19.10
N PHE A 368 4.30 -41.10 -18.52
CA PHE A 368 5.47 -40.23 -18.42
C PHE A 368 6.01 -39.91 -19.82
N ASN A 369 6.25 -38.63 -20.04
CA ASN A 369 6.79 -38.12 -21.29
C ASN A 369 8.06 -37.34 -20.97
N THR A 370 9.22 -37.92 -21.29
CA THR A 370 10.53 -37.35 -21.06
C THR A 370 10.66 -35.94 -21.65
N PHE A 371 10.16 -35.72 -22.86
CA PHE A 371 10.23 -34.41 -23.51
C PHE A 371 9.51 -33.34 -22.70
N LYS A 372 8.30 -33.62 -22.19
CA LYS A 372 7.57 -32.66 -21.33
C LYS A 372 8.24 -32.44 -19.99
N ALA A 373 8.88 -33.47 -19.42
CA ALA A 373 9.66 -33.32 -18.20
C ALA A 373 10.88 -32.44 -18.41
N ASP A 374 11.58 -32.60 -19.52
CA ASP A 374 12.71 -31.76 -19.88
C ASP A 374 12.31 -30.31 -20.14
N GLU A 375 11.19 -30.07 -20.83
CA GLU A 375 10.64 -28.71 -21.02
C GLU A 375 10.31 -28.05 -19.66
N LEU A 376 9.68 -28.80 -18.74
CA LEU A 376 9.36 -28.30 -17.41
C LEU A 376 10.63 -27.94 -16.62
N ILE A 377 11.61 -28.86 -16.58
CA ILE A 377 12.88 -28.64 -15.88
C ILE A 377 13.61 -27.44 -16.47
N LYS A 378 13.66 -27.32 -17.81
CA LYS A 378 14.26 -26.18 -18.49
C LYS A 378 13.56 -24.87 -18.12
N GLY A 379 12.22 -24.82 -18.13
CA GLY A 379 11.45 -23.65 -17.71
C GLY A 379 11.75 -23.25 -16.27
N LEU A 380 11.89 -24.22 -15.35
CA LEU A 380 12.25 -23.94 -13.96
C LEU A 380 13.66 -23.34 -13.83
N VAL A 381 14.62 -23.81 -14.65
CA VAL A 381 15.99 -23.24 -14.68
C VAL A 381 15.95 -21.80 -15.19
N GLU A 382 15.22 -21.54 -16.27
CA GLU A 382 15.08 -20.17 -16.82
C GLU A 382 14.45 -19.21 -15.81
N GLU A 383 13.39 -19.64 -15.11
CA GLU A 383 12.80 -18.84 -14.02
C GLU A 383 13.75 -18.63 -12.86
N LEU A 384 14.50 -19.67 -12.47
CA LEU A 384 15.48 -19.59 -11.39
C LEU A 384 16.63 -18.62 -11.73
N ASP A 385 17.11 -18.67 -12.96
CA ASP A 385 18.16 -17.74 -13.42
C ASP A 385 17.66 -16.30 -13.44
N GLN A 386 16.39 -16.08 -13.83
CA GLN A 386 15.78 -14.75 -13.76
C GLN A 386 15.67 -14.25 -12.32
N VAL A 387 15.24 -15.09 -11.38
CA VAL A 387 15.15 -14.70 -9.96
C VAL A 387 16.54 -14.40 -9.37
N LYS A 388 17.56 -15.19 -9.72
CA LYS A 388 18.94 -14.92 -9.32
C LYS A 388 19.47 -13.60 -9.90
N TYR A 389 19.14 -13.31 -11.15
CA TYR A 389 19.48 -12.04 -11.78
C TYR A 389 18.80 -10.87 -11.05
N ASP A 390 17.50 -10.98 -10.74
CA ASP A 390 16.73 -9.95 -10.04
C ASP A 390 17.29 -9.71 -8.61
N LEU A 391 17.66 -10.76 -7.90
CA LEU A 391 18.34 -10.66 -6.59
C LEU A 391 19.69 -9.93 -6.68
N SER A 392 20.46 -10.20 -7.74
CA SER A 392 21.75 -9.54 -7.98
C SER A 392 21.60 -8.08 -8.42
N ASN A 393 20.44 -7.72 -8.95
CA ASN A 393 20.09 -6.39 -9.44
C ASN A 393 18.87 -5.79 -8.69
N LEU A 394 18.82 -5.99 -7.38
CA LEU A 394 17.65 -5.70 -6.55
C LEU A 394 17.17 -4.24 -6.63
N THR A 395 18.08 -3.28 -6.78
CA THR A 395 17.71 -1.86 -6.94
C THR A 395 16.93 -1.64 -8.24
N ALA A 396 17.40 -2.20 -9.36
CA ALA A 396 16.70 -2.12 -10.63
C ALA A 396 15.34 -2.82 -10.58
N PHE A 397 15.27 -3.98 -9.92
CA PHE A 397 14.02 -4.70 -9.70
C PHE A 397 13.01 -3.87 -8.89
N ALA A 398 13.46 -3.20 -7.82
CA ALA A 398 12.61 -2.33 -7.03
C ALA A 398 12.15 -1.08 -7.81
N ILE A 399 12.99 -0.50 -8.67
CA ILE A 399 12.60 0.60 -9.56
C ILE A 399 11.51 0.13 -10.52
N ASN A 400 11.68 -1.00 -11.17
CA ASN A 400 10.69 -1.59 -12.07
C ASN A 400 9.35 -1.86 -11.34
N TYR A 401 9.40 -2.32 -10.09
CA TYR A 401 8.20 -2.49 -9.27
C TYR A 401 7.44 -1.17 -9.09
N PHE A 402 8.12 -0.07 -8.78
CA PHE A 402 7.48 1.25 -8.63
C PHE A 402 6.97 1.80 -9.98
N GLU A 403 7.68 1.55 -11.07
CA GLU A 403 7.22 1.91 -12.42
C GLU A 403 5.94 1.15 -12.79
N ASP A 404 5.88 -0.14 -12.50
CA ASP A 404 4.68 -0.97 -12.66
C ASP A 404 3.49 -0.45 -11.83
N LEU A 405 3.73 0.03 -10.61
CA LEU A 405 2.68 0.67 -9.81
C LEU A 405 2.15 1.95 -10.47
N LEU A 406 3.03 2.77 -11.04
CA LEU A 406 2.63 3.97 -11.79
C LEU A 406 1.78 3.63 -13.00
N GLU A 407 2.19 2.64 -13.78
CA GLU A 407 1.47 2.22 -14.99
C GLU A 407 0.08 1.66 -14.66
N LYS A 408 -0.01 0.78 -13.65
CA LYS A 408 -1.25 0.08 -13.28
C LYS A 408 -2.24 0.95 -12.52
N PHE A 409 -1.76 1.84 -11.65
CA PHE A 409 -2.59 2.55 -10.67
C PHE A 409 -2.43 4.08 -10.65
N GLY A 410 -1.45 4.64 -11.36
CA GLY A 410 -1.17 6.07 -11.37
C GLY A 410 -2.00 6.89 -12.35
N LYS A 411 -2.70 6.24 -13.29
CA LYS A 411 -3.56 6.91 -14.26
C LYS A 411 -4.68 7.66 -13.52
N ASP A 412 -4.92 8.89 -13.88
CA ASP A 412 -5.94 9.78 -13.29
C ASP A 412 -5.66 10.28 -11.86
N LYS A 413 -4.49 9.96 -11.27
CA LYS A 413 -4.09 10.46 -9.94
C LYS A 413 -3.25 11.73 -10.01
N LYS A 414 -3.80 12.76 -10.68
CA LYS A 414 -3.15 14.06 -10.81
C LYS A 414 -3.20 14.84 -9.49
N ARG A 415 -2.18 15.69 -9.28
CA ARG A 415 -2.19 16.66 -8.16
C ARG A 415 -3.43 17.56 -8.24
N ARG A 416 -4.07 17.77 -7.11
CA ARG A 416 -5.26 18.62 -6.97
C ARG A 416 -4.93 19.97 -6.35
N THR A 417 -4.04 20.01 -5.36
CA THR A 417 -3.71 21.24 -4.64
C THR A 417 -2.64 22.03 -5.40
N ILE A 418 -2.91 23.29 -5.68
CA ILE A 418 -1.98 24.20 -6.36
C ILE A 418 -1.00 24.76 -5.34
N ILE A 419 0.31 24.74 -5.65
CA ILE A 419 1.35 25.34 -4.80
C ILE A 419 1.58 26.79 -5.27
N SER A 420 1.48 27.74 -4.33
CA SER A 420 1.68 29.15 -4.59
C SER A 420 2.17 29.86 -3.32
N SER A 421 2.87 30.96 -3.46
CA SER A 421 3.20 31.83 -2.32
C SER A 421 2.06 32.83 -2.09
N PHE A 422 1.70 33.03 -0.84
CA PHE A 422 0.66 33.98 -0.49
C PHE A 422 1.24 35.33 -0.08
N GLU A 423 0.75 36.40 -0.69
CA GLU A 423 1.00 37.74 -0.18
C GLU A 423 0.32 37.91 1.19
N LYS A 424 0.97 38.64 2.08
CA LYS A 424 0.35 38.99 3.37
C LYS A 424 -0.80 39.93 3.12
N VAL A 425 -2.02 39.48 3.44
CA VAL A 425 -3.17 40.38 3.50
C VAL A 425 -3.03 41.19 4.78
N GLU A 426 -2.82 42.49 4.68
CA GLU A 426 -2.90 43.39 5.83
C GLU A 426 -4.36 43.50 6.26
N ALA A 427 -4.62 43.19 7.55
CA ALA A 427 -5.96 43.13 8.12
C ALA A 427 -6.52 44.53 8.46
#